data_5753d56404faec29280c4058d9e0c414
#
_entry.id   5753d56404faec29280c4058d9e0c414
#
_cell.length_a   1.000
_cell.length_b   1.000
_cell.length_c   1.000
_cell.angle_alpha   90.00
_cell.angle_beta   90.00
_cell.angle_gamma   90.00
#
_symmetry.space_group_name_H-M   'P 1'
#
loop_
_entity.id
_entity.type
_entity.pdbx_description
1 polymer ?
#
loop_
_entity_poly.entity_id
_entity_poly.type
_entity_poly.pdbx_seq_one_letter_code
_entity_poly.pdbx_strand_id
1 'polypeptide(L)'
;MRTQIAWGLLALALVAAASATASTTTQTARPTLTLVQRIPLLVRGTHFRPGERVRLTATAGTTHAAAATTATRTGRIVARFDYAPPICTRIVVHAAGQRGDRATLVVKPSTGSTGVPCGL
;
A
#
# COMPACT_ATOMS: atom_id res chain seq x y z
N MET A 1 81.64 -0.68 -9.44
CA MET A 1 80.57 -0.10 -10.31
C MET A 1 79.27 -0.82 -10.04
N ARG A 2 78.42 -0.18 -9.34
CA ARG A 2 77.11 -0.75 -9.06
C ARG A 2 76.06 0.28 -9.32
N THR A 3 75.29 0.02 -10.31
CA THR A 3 74.09 0.81 -10.57
C THR A 3 72.95 0.19 -9.84
N GLN A 4 72.51 0.88 -8.80
CA GLN A 4 71.30 0.52 -8.09
C GLN A 4 70.15 1.14 -8.83
N ILE A 5 69.37 0.30 -9.45
CA ILE A 5 68.10 0.73 -10.06
C ILE A 5 67.05 0.51 -9.01
N ALA A 6 66.64 1.56 -8.35
CA ALA A 6 65.49 1.51 -7.51
C ALA A 6 64.23 1.54 -8.33
N TRP A 7 63.61 0.44 -8.48
CA TRP A 7 62.25 0.36 -9.07
C TRP A 7 61.24 0.70 -8.02
N GLY A 8 60.90 1.94 -8.00
CA GLY A 8 59.75 2.38 -7.24
C GLY A 8 58.50 1.96 -7.97
N LEU A 9 57.92 0.85 -7.59
CA LEU A 9 56.58 0.48 -8.02
C LEU A 9 55.61 1.35 -7.24
N LEU A 10 55.20 2.44 -7.85
CA LEU A 10 54.00 3.14 -7.41
C LEU A 10 52.79 2.31 -7.87
N ALA A 11 52.28 1.50 -6.99
CA ALA A 11 51.00 0.89 -7.19
C ALA A 11 49.94 1.97 -6.90
N LEU A 12 49.48 2.61 -7.96
CA LEU A 12 48.28 3.42 -7.88
C LEU A 12 47.11 2.45 -7.72
N ALA A 13 46.69 2.25 -6.48
CA ALA A 13 45.44 1.60 -6.24
C ALA A 13 44.34 2.60 -6.58
N LEU A 14 43.79 2.48 -7.77
CA LEU A 14 42.55 3.13 -8.12
C LEU A 14 41.47 2.46 -7.30
N VAL A 15 41.13 3.05 -6.19
CA VAL A 15 39.90 2.71 -5.49
C VAL A 15 38.77 3.34 -6.30
N ALA A 16 38.20 2.56 -7.18
CA ALA A 16 36.94 2.92 -7.77
C ALA A 16 35.89 2.88 -6.68
N ALA A 17 35.62 4.02 -6.09
CA ALA A 17 34.47 4.18 -5.25
C ALA A 17 33.23 4.05 -6.16
N ALA A 18 32.66 2.85 -6.20
CA ALA A 18 31.35 2.67 -6.77
C ALA A 18 30.38 3.39 -5.85
N SER A 19 30.07 4.62 -6.20
CA SER A 19 28.97 5.32 -5.57
C SER A 19 27.70 4.59 -5.99
N ALA A 20 27.24 3.71 -5.12
CA ALA A 20 25.93 3.14 -5.25
C ALA A 20 24.95 4.29 -5.09
N THR A 21 24.49 4.84 -6.19
CA THR A 21 23.31 5.69 -6.19
C THR A 21 22.16 4.79 -5.78
N ALA A 22 21.81 4.80 -4.51
CA ALA A 22 20.55 4.25 -4.08
C ALA A 22 19.48 5.04 -4.83
N SER A 23 18.91 4.44 -5.87
CA SER A 23 17.69 4.95 -6.45
C SER A 23 16.60 4.79 -5.41
N THR A 24 16.45 5.78 -4.56
CA THR A 24 15.27 5.92 -3.75
C THR A 24 14.13 6.13 -4.73
N THR A 25 13.44 5.07 -5.08
CA THR A 25 12.11 5.19 -5.59
C THR A 25 11.29 5.80 -4.46
N THR A 26 11.30 7.10 -4.40
CA THR A 26 10.38 7.84 -3.55
C THR A 26 9.01 7.50 -4.05
N GLN A 27 8.33 6.63 -3.34
CA GLN A 27 6.91 6.43 -3.52
C GLN A 27 6.27 7.76 -3.12
N THR A 28 6.01 8.60 -4.12
CA THR A 28 5.51 9.96 -3.94
C THR A 28 4.08 9.99 -3.43
N ALA A 29 3.38 8.87 -3.48
CA ALA A 29 2.01 8.78 -3.02
C ALA A 29 1.82 7.51 -2.20
N ARG A 30 1.19 7.66 -1.05
CA ARG A 30 0.80 6.55 -0.19
C ARG A 30 -0.43 5.85 -0.77
N PRO A 31 -0.56 4.54 -0.60
CA PRO A 31 -1.79 3.85 -0.96
C PRO A 31 -2.99 4.45 -0.26
N THR A 32 -4.06 4.63 -1.01
CA THR A 32 -5.32 5.17 -0.49
C THR A 32 -6.48 4.27 -0.86
N LEU A 33 -7.47 4.23 0.01
CA LEU A 33 -8.71 3.49 -0.21
C LEU A 33 -9.87 4.47 -0.32
N THR A 34 -10.82 4.15 -1.18
CA THR A 34 -12.05 4.93 -1.37
C THR A 34 -13.24 3.99 -1.38
N LEU A 35 -14.30 4.39 -0.74
CA LEU A 35 -15.57 3.66 -0.80
C LEU A 35 -16.25 3.93 -2.12
N VAL A 36 -16.55 2.85 -2.87
CA VAL A 36 -17.31 2.94 -4.11
C VAL A 36 -18.79 2.67 -3.86
N GLN A 37 -19.07 1.64 -3.09
CA GLN A 37 -20.42 1.20 -2.79
C GLN A 37 -20.47 0.60 -1.40
N ARG A 38 -21.54 0.84 -0.69
CA ARG A 38 -21.69 0.36 0.68
C ARG A 38 -22.34 -1.02 0.76
N ILE A 39 -23.29 -1.30 -0.09
CA ILE A 39 -24.07 -2.54 -0.07
C ILE A 39 -24.21 -3.11 -1.48
N PRO A 40 -23.59 -4.26 -1.79
CA PRO A 40 -22.50 -4.90 -1.05
C PRO A 40 -21.26 -3.98 -0.98
N LEU A 41 -20.42 -4.20 0.00
CA LEU A 41 -19.26 -3.34 0.22
C LEU A 41 -18.24 -3.48 -0.91
N LEU A 42 -17.99 -2.39 -1.59
CA LEU A 42 -17.02 -2.30 -2.68
C LEU A 42 -16.06 -1.15 -2.41
N VAL A 43 -14.78 -1.48 -2.38
CA VAL A 43 -13.70 -0.53 -2.08
C VAL A 43 -12.72 -0.48 -3.24
N ARG A 44 -12.29 0.71 -3.58
CA ARG A 44 -11.25 0.95 -4.58
C ARG A 44 -10.00 1.47 -3.88
N GLY A 45 -8.84 1.02 -4.36
CA GLY A 45 -7.56 1.53 -3.89
C GLY A 45 -6.69 2.03 -5.03
N THR A 46 -5.79 2.95 -4.71
CA THR A 46 -4.82 3.52 -5.65
C THR A 46 -3.45 3.60 -5.00
N HIS A 47 -2.42 3.73 -5.83
CA HIS A 47 -1.02 3.88 -5.41
C HIS A 47 -0.43 2.65 -4.69
N PHE A 48 -0.98 1.47 -4.96
CA PHE A 48 -0.33 0.22 -4.58
C PHE A 48 0.77 -0.11 -5.58
N ARG A 49 1.71 -0.96 -5.17
CA ARG A 49 2.75 -1.41 -6.09
C ARG A 49 2.15 -2.30 -7.18
N PRO A 50 2.53 -2.09 -8.45
CA PRO A 50 1.99 -2.90 -9.54
C PRO A 50 2.18 -4.40 -9.31
N GLY A 51 1.11 -5.17 -9.50
CA GLY A 51 1.14 -6.63 -9.34
C GLY A 51 1.16 -7.12 -7.89
N GLU A 52 1.10 -6.23 -6.91
CA GLU A 52 1.10 -6.61 -5.50
C GLU A 52 -0.20 -7.30 -5.11
N ARG A 53 -0.09 -8.38 -4.33
CA ARG A 53 -1.25 -8.98 -3.70
C ARG A 53 -1.63 -8.19 -2.46
N VAL A 54 -2.87 -7.79 -2.40
CA VAL A 54 -3.40 -6.97 -1.32
C VAL A 54 -4.51 -7.74 -0.62
N ARG A 55 -4.40 -7.86 0.67
CA ARG A 55 -5.44 -8.43 1.53
C ARG A 55 -6.16 -7.30 2.24
N LEU A 56 -7.47 -7.32 2.18
CA LEU A 56 -8.31 -6.33 2.82
C LEU A 56 -9.17 -6.99 3.89
N THR A 57 -9.32 -6.29 5.00
CA THR A 57 -10.21 -6.71 6.07
C THR A 57 -11.14 -5.57 6.41
N ALA A 58 -12.44 -5.82 6.37
CA ALA A 58 -13.46 -4.86 6.75
C ALA A 58 -14.03 -5.25 8.12
N THR A 59 -14.10 -4.29 9.01
CA THR A 59 -14.67 -4.48 10.35
C THR A 59 -15.82 -3.52 10.54
N ALA A 60 -16.97 -4.05 10.91
CA ALA A 60 -18.16 -3.26 11.25
C ALA A 60 -18.73 -3.80 12.56
N GLY A 61 -18.52 -3.08 13.64
CA GLY A 61 -18.87 -3.56 14.99
C GLY A 61 -18.08 -4.83 15.33
N THR A 62 -18.78 -5.92 15.58
CA THR A 62 -18.20 -7.23 15.88
C THR A 62 -18.05 -8.13 14.64
N THR A 63 -18.47 -7.65 13.49
CA THR A 63 -18.45 -8.43 12.24
C THR A 63 -17.21 -8.11 11.44
N HIS A 64 -16.58 -9.15 10.89
CA HIS A 64 -15.41 -9.05 10.07
C HIS A 64 -15.64 -9.69 8.70
N ALA A 65 -15.14 -9.07 7.66
CA ALA A 65 -15.14 -9.63 6.32
C ALA A 65 -13.75 -9.46 5.71
N ALA A 66 -13.33 -10.40 4.89
CA ALA A 66 -12.04 -10.38 4.24
C ALA A 66 -12.20 -10.47 2.73
N ALA A 67 -11.31 -9.80 2.01
CA ALA A 67 -11.19 -9.89 0.57
C ALA A 67 -9.72 -9.86 0.18
N ALA A 68 -9.40 -10.40 -0.97
CA ALA A 68 -8.06 -10.37 -1.53
C ALA A 68 -8.14 -9.96 -2.99
N THR A 69 -7.18 -9.16 -3.43
CA THR A 69 -7.10 -8.71 -4.81
C THR A 69 -5.64 -8.48 -5.19
N THR A 70 -5.40 -8.32 -6.47
CA THR A 70 -4.07 -8.02 -7.00
C THR A 70 -4.10 -6.64 -7.65
N ALA A 71 -3.11 -5.82 -7.34
CA ALA A 71 -2.98 -4.50 -7.92
C ALA A 71 -2.69 -4.60 -9.42
N THR A 72 -3.32 -3.74 -10.19
CA THR A 72 -3.07 -3.61 -11.62
C THR A 72 -1.70 -3.01 -11.89
N ARG A 73 -1.30 -2.92 -13.16
CA ARG A 73 -0.05 -2.26 -13.56
C ARG A 73 0.01 -0.78 -13.16
N THR A 74 -1.14 -0.16 -13.00
CA THR A 74 -1.24 1.24 -12.56
C THR A 74 -1.39 1.39 -11.05
N GLY A 75 -1.28 0.30 -10.30
CA GLY A 75 -1.38 0.32 -8.84
C GLY A 75 -2.80 0.45 -8.31
N ARG A 76 -3.80 0.08 -9.09
CA ARG A 76 -5.20 0.13 -8.68
C ARG A 76 -5.67 -1.22 -8.18
N ILE A 77 -6.49 -1.20 -7.16
CA ILE A 77 -7.19 -2.37 -6.66
C ILE A 77 -8.68 -2.09 -6.59
N VAL A 78 -9.46 -3.13 -6.78
CA VAL A 78 -10.91 -3.14 -6.54
C VAL A 78 -11.20 -4.36 -5.69
N ALA A 79 -11.73 -4.16 -4.51
CA ALA A 79 -12.07 -5.22 -3.58
C ALA A 79 -13.57 -5.25 -3.36
N ARG A 80 -14.17 -6.37 -3.71
CA ARG A 80 -15.57 -6.65 -3.44
C ARG A 80 -15.66 -7.57 -2.24
N PHE A 81 -16.34 -7.09 -1.21
CA PHE A 81 -16.66 -7.92 -0.05
C PHE A 81 -18.04 -8.52 -0.23
N ASP A 82 -18.13 -9.79 -0.01
CA ASP A 82 -19.41 -10.50 -0.01
C ASP A 82 -20.12 -10.26 1.32
N TYR A 83 -20.35 -8.98 1.60
CA TYR A 83 -20.79 -8.52 2.90
C TYR A 83 -21.58 -7.21 2.76
N ALA A 84 -22.72 -7.17 3.41
CA ALA A 84 -23.57 -5.98 3.50
C ALA A 84 -23.55 -5.47 4.95
N PRO A 85 -22.71 -4.46 5.26
CA PRO A 85 -22.65 -3.94 6.61
C PRO A 85 -23.97 -3.22 7.00
N PRO A 86 -24.36 -3.27 8.27
CA PRO A 86 -25.52 -2.54 8.76
C PRO A 86 -25.43 -1.04 8.44
N ILE A 87 -26.57 -0.42 8.14
CA ILE A 87 -26.63 0.96 7.63
C ILE A 87 -26.00 1.97 8.59
N CYS A 88 -26.23 1.82 9.86
CA CYS A 88 -25.78 2.77 10.88
C CYS A 88 -24.49 2.34 11.59
N THR A 89 -23.65 1.57 10.93
CA THR A 89 -22.42 1.07 11.53
C THR A 89 -21.20 1.71 10.88
N ARG A 90 -20.24 2.07 11.71
CA ARG A 90 -18.94 2.52 11.26
C ARG A 90 -18.18 1.31 10.67
N ILE A 91 -17.61 1.51 9.50
CA ILE A 91 -16.83 0.49 8.82
C ILE A 91 -15.37 0.94 8.80
N VAL A 92 -14.48 0.05 9.17
CA VAL A 92 -13.03 0.26 9.04
C VAL A 92 -12.48 -0.80 8.09
N VAL A 93 -11.84 -0.36 7.03
CA VAL A 93 -11.20 -1.25 6.06
C VAL A 93 -9.70 -1.07 6.15
N HIS A 94 -9.00 -2.16 6.39
CA HIS A 94 -7.54 -2.21 6.35
C HIS A 94 -7.09 -2.99 5.14
N ALA A 95 -6.17 -2.41 4.38
CA ALA A 95 -5.51 -3.06 3.27
C ALA A 95 -4.04 -3.29 3.62
N ALA A 96 -3.56 -4.49 3.38
CA ALA A 96 -2.16 -4.86 3.57
C ALA A 96 -1.64 -5.57 2.32
N GLY A 97 -0.68 -4.95 1.66
CA GLY A 97 0.02 -5.53 0.53
C GLY A 97 1.18 -6.42 0.97
N GLN A 98 1.50 -7.43 0.17
CA GLN A 98 2.61 -8.33 0.45
C GLN A 98 3.98 -7.63 0.50
N ARG A 99 4.10 -6.50 -0.19
CA ARG A 99 5.35 -5.72 -0.24
C ARG A 99 5.39 -4.60 0.78
N GLY A 100 4.47 -4.57 1.73
CA GLY A 100 4.47 -3.64 2.83
C GLY A 100 3.55 -2.43 2.66
N ASP A 101 2.85 -2.29 1.54
CA ASP A 101 1.87 -1.22 1.35
C ASP A 101 0.69 -1.42 2.30
N ARG A 102 0.28 -0.34 2.94
CA ARG A 102 -0.84 -0.34 3.88
C ARG A 102 -1.72 0.87 3.66
N ALA A 103 -3.02 0.67 3.79
CA ALA A 103 -4.00 1.74 3.72
C ALA A 103 -5.17 1.44 4.65
N THR A 104 -5.80 2.48 5.14
CA THR A 104 -6.95 2.38 6.01
C THR A 104 -8.04 3.31 5.52
N LEU A 105 -9.27 2.81 5.47
CA LEU A 105 -10.45 3.58 5.15
C LEU A 105 -11.41 3.51 6.34
N VAL A 106 -11.85 4.66 6.80
CA VAL A 106 -12.89 4.77 7.82
C VAL A 106 -14.14 5.34 7.17
N VAL A 107 -15.20 4.54 7.16
CA VAL A 107 -16.51 4.96 6.66
C VAL A 107 -17.39 5.27 7.86
N LYS A 108 -17.77 6.52 7.98
CA LYS A 108 -18.67 6.96 9.05
C LYS A 108 -20.08 6.38 8.84
N PRO A 109 -20.84 6.16 9.92
CA PRO A 109 -22.23 5.77 9.78
C PRO A 109 -22.97 6.76 8.87
N SER A 110 -23.62 6.23 7.84
CA SER A 110 -24.44 7.08 6.97
C SER A 110 -25.79 7.33 7.61
N THR A 111 -26.32 8.52 7.43
CA THR A 111 -27.75 8.74 7.61
C THR A 111 -28.51 7.83 6.65
N GLY A 112 -29.54 7.15 7.11
CA GLY A 112 -30.37 6.35 6.24
C GLY A 112 -30.91 7.17 5.08
N SER A 113 -31.39 6.51 4.03
CA SER A 113 -31.97 7.16 2.84
C SER A 113 -33.16 8.08 3.13
N THR A 114 -33.69 8.00 4.34
CA THR A 114 -34.79 8.85 4.82
C THR A 114 -34.30 10.05 5.64
N GLY A 115 -32.97 10.26 5.77
CA GLY A 115 -32.43 11.34 6.57
C GLY A 115 -32.49 11.11 8.09
N VAL A 116 -32.88 9.93 8.54
CA VAL A 116 -32.89 9.60 9.97
C VAL A 116 -31.46 9.44 10.45
N PRO A 117 -31.02 10.23 11.45
CA PRO A 117 -29.67 10.08 11.97
C PRO A 117 -29.47 8.72 12.64
N CYS A 118 -28.33 8.11 12.35
CA CYS A 118 -27.93 6.89 13.02
C CYS A 118 -27.61 7.18 14.49
N GLY A 119 -28.12 6.37 15.41
CA GLY A 119 -27.77 6.47 16.82
C GLY A 119 -28.88 6.91 17.75
N LEU A 120 -30.10 6.89 17.30
CA LEU A 120 -31.26 7.01 18.17
C LEU A 120 -31.68 5.66 18.70
#